data_a2ce07b2fb65fb07997d8355c0d2b062
#
_entry.id   a2ce07b2fb65fb07997d8355c0d2b062
#
_cell.length_a   1.000
_cell.length_b   1.000
_cell.length_c   1.000
_cell.angle_alpha   90.00
_cell.angle_beta   90.00
_cell.angle_gamma   90.00
#
_symmetry.space_group_name_H-M   'P 1'
#
loop_
_entity.id
_entity.type
_entity.pdbx_description
1 polymer ?
#
loop_
_entity_poly.entity_id
_entity_poly.type
_entity_poly.pdbx_seq_one_letter_code
_entity_poly.pdbx_strand_id
1 'polypeptide(L)'
;TIVDICLNPLGVPSRMNLGQIYETVLGWAGKELGLKFATPIFDGASLDQINEYTAKAGIPRSGRTYLYDGGTGEKFDQPATVGVIYMLKLGHMIDDKMHARSIGPYSLITQQPLGGKAQFGGQRFGEMEVWALEGFGAANILQEILTIKSDDVMGRAKAYEAIVKGDNLPKPGIPEAMNVLLHELRGLALSVKLE
;
A
#
# COMPACT_ATOMS: atom_id res chain seq x y z
N THR A 1 -7.41 -33.75 -4.26
CA THR A 1 -6.73 -32.61 -4.89
C THR A 1 -6.32 -31.65 -3.78
N ILE A 2 -5.07 -31.20 -3.80
CA ILE A 2 -4.52 -30.27 -2.83
C ILE A 2 -4.94 -28.84 -3.22
N VAL A 3 -5.29 -28.00 -2.23
CA VAL A 3 -5.53 -26.58 -2.41
C VAL A 3 -4.19 -25.86 -2.36
N ASP A 4 -3.85 -25.12 -3.41
CA ASP A 4 -2.57 -24.40 -3.50
C ASP A 4 -2.65 -23.01 -2.86
N ILE A 5 -3.80 -22.34 -2.94
CA ILE A 5 -3.97 -20.95 -2.50
C ILE A 5 -5.31 -20.79 -1.78
N CYS A 6 -5.26 -20.14 -0.62
CA CYS A 6 -6.45 -19.67 0.11
C CYS A 6 -6.58 -18.15 -0.04
N LEU A 7 -7.73 -17.70 -0.51
CA LEU A 7 -8.03 -16.27 -0.64
C LEU A 7 -8.94 -15.81 0.49
N ASN A 8 -8.64 -14.62 1.04
CA ASN A 8 -9.48 -14.01 2.04
C ASN A 8 -10.78 -13.48 1.38
N PRO A 9 -11.96 -13.98 1.79
CA PRO A 9 -13.23 -13.58 1.19
C PRO A 9 -13.58 -12.10 1.41
N LEU A 10 -13.02 -11.45 2.42
CA LEU A 10 -13.25 -10.01 2.68
C LEU A 10 -12.74 -9.11 1.56
N GLY A 11 -11.78 -9.58 0.76
CA GLY A 11 -11.26 -8.85 -0.40
C GLY A 11 -12.18 -8.82 -1.61
N VAL A 12 -13.32 -9.51 -1.59
CA VAL A 12 -14.25 -9.59 -2.72
C VAL A 12 -15.42 -8.61 -2.59
N PRO A 13 -16.26 -8.61 -1.52
CA PRO A 13 -17.44 -7.75 -1.46
C PRO A 13 -17.11 -6.26 -1.46
N SER A 14 -16.10 -5.84 -0.68
CA SER A 14 -15.70 -4.44 -0.55
C SER A 14 -15.15 -3.84 -1.85
N ARG A 15 -14.60 -4.68 -2.71
CA ARG A 15 -14.00 -4.27 -3.99
C ARG A 15 -14.91 -4.49 -5.19
N MET A 16 -16.13 -5.02 -4.98
CA MET A 16 -17.13 -5.27 -6.02
C MET A 16 -16.60 -6.09 -7.20
N ASN A 17 -15.69 -7.04 -6.94
CA ASN A 17 -15.06 -7.90 -7.96
C ASN A 17 -15.65 -9.31 -7.97
N LEU A 18 -16.99 -9.43 -8.05
CA LEU A 18 -17.72 -10.70 -8.05
C LEU A 18 -17.32 -11.62 -9.20
N GLY A 19 -16.79 -11.08 -10.27
CA GLY A 19 -16.27 -11.84 -11.41
C GLY A 19 -15.24 -12.90 -11.02
N GLN A 20 -14.47 -12.68 -9.95
CA GLN A 20 -13.52 -13.68 -9.44
C GLN A 20 -14.20 -14.98 -8.99
N ILE A 21 -15.38 -14.88 -8.39
CA ILE A 21 -16.12 -16.05 -7.92
C ILE A 21 -16.63 -16.84 -9.12
N TYR A 22 -17.20 -16.16 -10.12
CA TYR A 22 -17.64 -16.79 -11.34
C TYR A 22 -16.51 -17.43 -12.13
N GLU A 23 -15.38 -16.75 -12.23
CA GLU A 23 -14.16 -17.28 -12.83
C GLU A 23 -13.71 -18.57 -12.14
N THR A 24 -13.69 -18.57 -10.81
CA THR A 24 -13.28 -19.72 -10.00
C THR A 24 -14.17 -20.94 -10.26
N VAL A 25 -15.48 -20.74 -10.27
CA VAL A 25 -16.46 -21.81 -10.50
C VAL A 25 -16.39 -22.32 -11.93
N LEU A 26 -16.33 -21.43 -12.91
CA LEU A 26 -16.21 -21.80 -14.32
C LEU A 26 -14.87 -22.48 -14.60
N GLY A 27 -13.78 -22.04 -13.95
CA GLY A 27 -12.46 -22.66 -14.02
C GLY A 27 -12.46 -24.09 -13.48
N TRP A 28 -13.21 -24.38 -12.43
CA TRP A 28 -13.38 -25.76 -11.94
C TRP A 28 -14.12 -26.60 -12.99
N ALA A 29 -15.22 -26.11 -13.54
CA ALA A 29 -15.94 -26.80 -14.61
C ALA A 29 -15.03 -27.05 -15.82
N GLY A 30 -14.20 -26.07 -16.20
CA GLY A 30 -13.22 -26.23 -17.28
C GLY A 30 -12.19 -27.30 -17.01
N LYS A 31 -11.70 -27.41 -15.78
CA LYS A 31 -10.76 -28.45 -15.36
C LYS A 31 -11.35 -29.84 -15.48
N GLU A 32 -12.61 -30.04 -15.03
CA GLU A 32 -13.29 -31.35 -15.10
C GLU A 32 -13.64 -31.74 -16.54
N LEU A 33 -14.03 -30.77 -17.38
CA LEU A 33 -14.38 -31.00 -18.79
C LEU A 33 -13.17 -30.99 -19.73
N GLY A 34 -11.97 -30.64 -19.24
CA GLY A 34 -10.77 -30.47 -20.07
C GLY A 34 -10.84 -29.26 -21.02
N LEU A 35 -11.65 -28.26 -20.70
CA LEU A 35 -11.85 -27.07 -21.50
C LEU A 35 -11.09 -25.87 -20.93
N LYS A 36 -10.70 -24.93 -21.82
CA LYS A 36 -10.20 -23.62 -21.45
C LYS A 36 -11.17 -22.55 -21.89
N PHE A 37 -11.58 -21.68 -20.97
CA PHE A 37 -12.48 -20.59 -21.23
C PHE A 37 -11.71 -19.29 -21.46
N ALA A 38 -12.05 -18.56 -22.51
CA ALA A 38 -11.59 -17.20 -22.76
C ALA A 38 -12.82 -16.30 -22.82
N THR A 39 -12.91 -15.34 -21.92
CA THR A 39 -14.05 -14.42 -21.79
C THR A 39 -13.58 -12.99 -22.04
N PRO A 40 -13.82 -12.42 -23.23
CA PRO A 40 -13.54 -11.01 -23.48
C PRO A 40 -14.28 -10.09 -22.51
N ILE A 41 -13.72 -8.91 -22.28
CA ILE A 41 -14.21 -7.95 -21.28
C ILE A 41 -15.68 -7.54 -21.49
N PHE A 42 -16.11 -7.38 -22.74
CA PHE A 42 -17.45 -6.94 -23.11
C PHE A 42 -18.37 -8.07 -23.63
N ASP A 43 -17.84 -9.28 -23.73
CA ASP A 43 -18.58 -10.47 -24.16
C ASP A 43 -18.22 -11.63 -23.22
N GLY A 44 -18.54 -11.45 -21.96
CA GLY A 44 -18.29 -12.41 -20.89
C GLY A 44 -19.33 -13.53 -20.85
N ALA A 45 -19.04 -14.53 -20.02
CA ALA A 45 -19.98 -15.62 -19.79
C ALA A 45 -21.19 -15.14 -18.96
N SER A 46 -22.40 -15.48 -19.41
CA SER A 46 -23.63 -15.24 -18.62
C SER A 46 -23.77 -16.26 -17.49
N LEU A 47 -24.57 -15.93 -16.47
CA LEU A 47 -24.85 -16.85 -15.36
C LEU A 47 -25.49 -18.18 -15.87
N ASP A 48 -26.30 -18.12 -16.91
CA ASP A 48 -26.93 -19.30 -17.47
C ASP A 48 -25.91 -20.22 -18.13
N GLN A 49 -24.95 -19.66 -18.86
CA GLN A 49 -23.83 -20.39 -19.43
C GLN A 49 -22.95 -21.04 -18.35
N ILE A 50 -22.64 -20.33 -17.28
CA ILE A 50 -21.88 -20.87 -16.15
C ILE A 50 -22.61 -22.04 -15.51
N ASN A 51 -23.93 -21.89 -15.26
CA ASN A 51 -24.76 -22.94 -14.70
C ASN A 51 -24.85 -24.17 -15.62
N GLU A 52 -24.89 -23.96 -16.93
CA GLU A 52 -24.89 -25.06 -17.92
C GLU A 52 -23.57 -25.86 -17.88
N TYR A 53 -22.42 -25.16 -17.86
CA TYR A 53 -21.13 -25.83 -17.78
C TYR A 53 -20.89 -26.52 -16.44
N THR A 54 -21.32 -25.92 -15.31
CA THR A 54 -21.25 -26.58 -14.01
C THR A 54 -22.10 -27.83 -13.93
N ALA A 55 -23.32 -27.80 -14.53
CA ALA A 55 -24.19 -28.97 -14.61
C ALA A 55 -23.57 -30.07 -15.48
N LYS A 56 -22.98 -29.73 -16.64
CA LYS A 56 -22.26 -30.68 -17.49
C LYS A 56 -21.06 -31.32 -16.79
N ALA A 57 -20.38 -30.56 -15.95
CA ALA A 57 -19.23 -31.05 -15.18
C ALA A 57 -19.63 -31.84 -13.91
N GLY A 58 -20.91 -31.91 -13.58
CA GLY A 58 -21.40 -32.57 -12.35
C GLY A 58 -21.04 -31.83 -11.06
N ILE A 59 -20.75 -30.52 -11.13
CA ILE A 59 -20.35 -29.68 -10.01
C ILE A 59 -21.58 -28.99 -9.40
N PRO A 60 -21.64 -28.82 -8.07
CA PRO A 60 -22.71 -28.03 -7.45
C PRO A 60 -22.79 -26.61 -8.04
N ARG A 61 -24.00 -26.14 -8.34
CA ARG A 61 -24.23 -24.79 -8.90
C ARG A 61 -23.58 -23.67 -8.09
N SER A 62 -23.48 -23.85 -6.78
CA SER A 62 -22.83 -22.90 -5.87
C SER A 62 -21.31 -22.93 -5.92
N GLY A 63 -20.69 -23.90 -6.59
CA GLY A 63 -19.24 -24.11 -6.57
C GLY A 63 -18.67 -24.48 -5.19
N ARG A 64 -19.53 -24.88 -4.24
CA ARG A 64 -19.11 -25.20 -2.86
C ARG A 64 -18.91 -26.70 -2.70
N THR A 65 -17.83 -27.05 -2.01
CA THR A 65 -17.54 -28.43 -1.64
C THR A 65 -16.95 -28.49 -0.22
N TYR A 66 -17.01 -29.66 0.38
CA TYR A 66 -16.38 -29.87 1.68
C TYR A 66 -14.88 -30.11 1.52
N LEU A 67 -14.13 -29.38 2.29
CA LEU A 67 -12.68 -29.55 2.38
C LEU A 67 -12.31 -30.35 3.62
N TYR A 68 -11.09 -30.87 3.63
CA TYR A 68 -10.50 -31.58 4.75
C TYR A 68 -9.21 -30.87 5.17
N ASP A 69 -8.98 -30.79 6.46
CA ASP A 69 -7.72 -30.30 6.99
C ASP A 69 -6.59 -31.28 6.65
N GLY A 70 -5.54 -30.80 6.00
CA GLY A 70 -4.39 -31.61 5.62
C GLY A 70 -3.54 -32.09 6.80
N GLY A 71 -3.64 -31.46 7.97
CA GLY A 71 -2.91 -31.83 9.19
C GLY A 71 -3.64 -32.90 10.00
N THR A 72 -4.94 -32.71 10.22
CA THR A 72 -5.76 -33.59 11.09
C THR A 72 -6.54 -34.65 10.30
N GLY A 73 -6.80 -34.40 9.00
CA GLY A 73 -7.67 -35.22 8.18
C GLY A 73 -9.17 -35.02 8.44
N GLU A 74 -9.54 -34.10 9.33
CA GLU A 74 -10.92 -33.80 9.67
C GLU A 74 -11.62 -33.00 8.58
N LYS A 75 -12.91 -33.25 8.39
CA LYS A 75 -13.76 -32.53 7.46
C LYS A 75 -14.14 -31.18 8.05
N PHE A 76 -14.11 -30.11 7.25
CA PHE A 76 -14.61 -28.82 7.67
C PHE A 76 -16.13 -28.83 7.88
N ASP A 77 -16.59 -28.08 8.88
CA ASP A 77 -18.02 -27.98 9.24
C ASP A 77 -18.86 -27.33 8.13
N GLN A 78 -18.26 -26.41 7.38
CA GLN A 78 -18.93 -25.65 6.34
C GLN A 78 -18.31 -25.90 4.97
N PRO A 79 -19.11 -26.02 3.90
CA PRO A 79 -18.58 -26.12 2.56
C PRO A 79 -17.97 -24.78 2.11
N ALA A 80 -16.84 -24.84 1.45
CA ALA A 80 -16.14 -23.68 0.90
C ALA A 80 -16.23 -23.65 -0.63
N THR A 81 -16.21 -22.45 -1.21
CA THR A 81 -16.11 -22.28 -2.65
C THR A 81 -14.69 -22.63 -3.11
N VAL A 82 -14.59 -23.57 -4.03
CA VAL A 82 -13.32 -24.06 -4.57
C VAL A 82 -13.38 -23.99 -6.10
N GLY A 83 -12.24 -23.82 -6.73
CA GLY A 83 -12.16 -23.84 -8.17
C GLY A 83 -10.74 -23.59 -8.66
N VAL A 84 -10.63 -23.18 -9.90
CA VAL A 84 -9.36 -22.88 -10.57
C VAL A 84 -9.41 -21.45 -11.07
N ILE A 85 -8.40 -20.69 -10.72
CA ILE A 85 -8.27 -19.28 -11.12
C ILE A 85 -6.98 -19.08 -11.91
N TYR A 86 -7.00 -18.16 -12.87
CA TYR A 86 -5.82 -17.77 -13.62
C TYR A 86 -5.06 -16.70 -12.85
N MET A 87 -3.84 -17.00 -12.45
CA MET A 87 -3.03 -16.14 -11.61
C MET A 87 -1.76 -15.68 -12.32
N LEU A 88 -1.48 -14.38 -12.25
CA LEU A 88 -0.27 -13.78 -12.79
C LEU A 88 0.64 -13.32 -11.67
N LYS A 89 1.92 -13.63 -11.78
CA LYS A 89 2.95 -13.01 -10.95
C LYS A 89 3.32 -11.66 -11.57
N LEU A 90 3.13 -10.58 -10.80
CA LEU A 90 3.50 -9.24 -11.23
C LEU A 90 4.95 -8.93 -10.83
N GLY A 91 5.61 -8.04 -11.60
CA GLY A 91 6.97 -7.56 -11.31
C GLY A 91 7.09 -6.61 -10.12
N HIS A 92 5.99 -6.36 -9.38
CA HIS A 92 5.97 -5.50 -8.20
C HIS A 92 6.40 -6.27 -6.94
N MET A 93 7.68 -6.60 -6.86
CA MET A 93 8.26 -7.33 -5.74
C MET A 93 8.78 -6.38 -4.66
N ILE A 94 8.85 -6.89 -3.43
CA ILE A 94 9.25 -6.12 -2.25
C ILE A 94 10.67 -5.53 -2.37
N ASP A 95 11.59 -6.26 -2.96
CA ASP A 95 12.99 -5.84 -3.10
C ASP A 95 13.13 -4.55 -3.92
N ASP A 96 12.28 -4.40 -4.95
CA ASP A 96 12.26 -3.18 -5.77
C ASP A 96 11.58 -2.00 -5.06
N LYS A 97 10.77 -2.23 -4.04
CA LYS A 97 9.99 -1.23 -3.30
C LYS A 97 10.57 -0.89 -1.94
N MET A 98 11.38 -1.77 -1.38
CA MET A 98 12.03 -1.52 -0.10
C MET A 98 12.96 -0.33 -0.23
N HIS A 99 12.79 0.66 0.65
CA HIS A 99 13.57 1.87 0.65
C HIS A 99 13.73 2.42 2.07
N ALA A 100 14.94 2.89 2.40
CA ALA A 100 15.25 3.58 3.63
C ALA A 100 16.22 4.73 3.34
N ARG A 101 16.21 5.73 4.21
CA ARG A 101 17.09 6.88 4.11
C ARG A 101 17.54 7.34 5.50
N SER A 102 18.80 7.66 5.63
CA SER A 102 19.34 8.43 6.76
C SER A 102 19.71 9.84 6.29
N ILE A 103 20.69 9.94 5.41
CA ILE A 103 21.16 11.17 4.79
C ILE A 103 21.05 11.00 3.28
N GLY A 104 20.74 12.07 2.56
CA GLY A 104 20.66 12.02 1.11
C GLY A 104 20.52 13.41 0.49
N PRO A 105 20.20 13.50 -0.81
CA PRO A 105 20.10 14.77 -1.50
C PRO A 105 18.88 15.59 -1.05
N TYR A 106 19.03 16.91 -1.12
CA TYR A 106 18.03 17.91 -0.75
C TYR A 106 17.74 18.84 -1.91
N SER A 107 16.55 19.45 -1.93
CA SER A 107 16.20 20.50 -2.88
C SER A 107 17.05 21.76 -2.59
N LEU A 108 17.48 22.47 -3.65
CA LEU A 108 18.30 23.66 -3.50
C LEU A 108 17.55 24.85 -2.87
N ILE A 109 16.27 25.01 -3.19
CA ILE A 109 15.48 26.18 -2.76
C ILE A 109 14.87 25.92 -1.38
N THR A 110 14.09 24.88 -1.24
CA THR A 110 13.34 24.58 0.00
C THR A 110 14.16 23.83 1.04
N GLN A 111 15.34 23.32 0.68
CA GLN A 111 16.18 22.47 1.53
C GLN A 111 15.44 21.23 2.10
N GLN A 112 14.37 20.82 1.46
CA GLN A 112 13.65 19.62 1.82
C GLN A 112 14.26 18.38 1.17
N PRO A 113 14.16 17.20 1.79
CA PRO A 113 14.57 15.95 1.16
C PRO A 113 13.86 15.74 -0.17
N LEU A 114 14.60 15.27 -1.18
CA LEU A 114 13.99 14.86 -2.45
C LEU A 114 13.08 13.64 -2.24
N GLY A 115 12.12 13.44 -3.15
CA GLY A 115 11.22 12.30 -3.13
C GLY A 115 11.70 11.17 -4.05
N GLY A 116 11.18 9.95 -3.80
CA GLY A 116 11.38 8.79 -4.65
C GLY A 116 12.61 7.94 -4.34
N LYS A 117 12.50 6.63 -4.54
CA LYS A 117 13.55 5.65 -4.29
C LYS A 117 14.78 5.87 -5.17
N ALA A 118 14.58 6.20 -6.45
CA ALA A 118 15.66 6.40 -7.41
C ALA A 118 16.61 7.55 -7.02
N GLN A 119 16.09 8.55 -6.34
CA GLN A 119 16.86 9.73 -5.87
C GLN A 119 17.33 9.59 -4.43
N PHE A 120 17.22 8.41 -3.85
CA PHE A 120 17.47 8.20 -2.43
C PHE A 120 16.71 9.21 -1.55
N GLY A 121 15.44 9.40 -1.89
CA GLY A 121 14.57 10.40 -1.29
C GLY A 121 13.95 9.98 0.03
N GLY A 122 13.35 10.96 0.73
CA GLY A 122 12.60 10.74 1.95
C GLY A 122 11.13 10.40 1.70
N GLN A 123 10.45 10.01 2.77
CA GLN A 123 8.99 9.81 2.75
C GLN A 123 8.26 11.15 2.86
N ARG A 124 7.14 11.27 2.17
CA ARG A 124 6.30 12.45 2.28
C ARG A 124 5.46 12.39 3.56
N PHE A 125 5.59 13.40 4.39
CA PHE A 125 4.70 13.63 5.52
C PHE A 125 3.64 14.65 5.10
N GLY A 126 2.46 14.17 4.71
CA GLY A 126 1.41 14.99 4.13
C GLY A 126 0.58 15.73 5.18
N GLU A 127 -0.39 16.50 4.71
CA GLU A 127 -1.29 17.31 5.58
C GLU A 127 -2.11 16.42 6.52
N MET A 128 -2.61 15.27 6.04
CA MET A 128 -3.38 14.35 6.87
C MET A 128 -2.55 13.73 8.01
N GLU A 129 -1.29 13.43 7.76
CA GLU A 129 -0.35 12.93 8.77
C GLU A 129 -0.06 14.00 9.83
N VAL A 130 0.02 15.25 9.43
CA VAL A 130 0.12 16.39 10.36
C VAL A 130 -1.12 16.46 11.26
N TRP A 131 -2.33 16.34 10.71
CA TRP A 131 -3.56 16.32 11.48
C TRP A 131 -3.61 15.20 12.51
N ALA A 132 -3.08 14.02 12.15
CA ALA A 132 -2.98 12.91 13.08
C ALA A 132 -2.11 13.24 14.30
N LEU A 133 -0.95 13.88 14.09
CA LEU A 133 -0.09 14.33 15.19
C LEU A 133 -0.72 15.43 16.02
N GLU A 134 -1.43 16.36 15.40
CA GLU A 134 -2.21 17.39 16.08
C GLU A 134 -3.31 16.77 16.96
N GLY A 135 -4.01 15.76 16.43
CA GLY A 135 -5.04 15.02 17.18
C GLY A 135 -4.51 14.32 18.43
N PHE A 136 -3.26 13.84 18.38
CA PHE A 136 -2.57 13.27 19.55
C PHE A 136 -1.92 14.30 20.47
N GLY A 137 -1.89 15.59 20.10
CA GLY A 137 -1.23 16.63 20.86
C GLY A 137 0.31 16.49 20.88
N ALA A 138 0.90 15.81 19.91
CA ALA A 138 2.33 15.55 19.83
C ALA A 138 3.09 16.70 19.14
N ALA A 139 3.04 17.89 19.72
CA ALA A 139 3.63 19.10 19.14
C ALA A 139 5.15 19.04 18.97
N ASN A 140 5.85 18.46 19.93
CA ASN A 140 7.32 18.35 19.87
C ASN A 140 7.77 17.41 18.75
N ILE A 141 7.06 16.30 18.52
CA ILE A 141 7.33 15.37 17.43
C ILE A 141 7.06 16.04 16.09
N LEU A 142 5.96 16.76 15.98
CA LEU A 142 5.63 17.51 14.76
C LEU A 142 6.71 18.54 14.44
N GLN A 143 7.16 19.30 15.43
CA GLN A 143 8.23 20.29 15.27
C GLN A 143 9.54 19.61 14.81
N GLU A 144 9.91 18.49 15.40
CA GLU A 144 11.09 17.73 15.03
C GLU A 144 11.03 17.24 13.58
N ILE A 145 9.88 16.70 13.15
CA ILE A 145 9.68 16.22 11.77
C ILE A 145 9.77 17.37 10.77
N LEU A 146 9.23 18.55 11.09
CA LEU A 146 9.23 19.70 10.19
C LEU A 146 10.58 20.44 10.12
N THR A 147 11.44 20.29 11.11
CA THR A 147 12.69 21.05 11.23
C THR A 147 13.94 20.19 11.08
N ILE A 148 14.42 19.60 12.18
CA ILE A 148 15.70 18.87 12.21
C ILE A 148 15.73 17.62 11.35
N LYS A 149 14.60 17.03 11.06
CA LYS A 149 14.46 15.88 10.13
C LYS A 149 14.16 16.29 8.69
N SER A 150 13.94 17.56 8.40
CA SER A 150 13.54 18.04 7.07
C SER A 150 14.41 19.19 6.57
N ASP A 151 14.04 20.43 6.82
CA ASP A 151 14.58 21.59 6.13
C ASP A 151 15.42 22.56 6.98
N ASP A 152 15.61 22.29 8.26
CA ASP A 152 16.58 23.04 9.08
C ASP A 152 18.02 22.58 8.79
N VAL A 153 18.74 23.33 7.96
CA VAL A 153 20.10 22.98 7.50
C VAL A 153 21.08 22.84 8.66
N MET A 154 21.07 23.80 9.58
CA MET A 154 21.97 23.81 10.74
C MET A 154 21.56 22.76 11.77
N GLY A 155 20.26 22.58 11.96
CA GLY A 155 19.71 21.59 12.88
C GLY A 155 20.02 20.17 12.46
N ARG A 156 19.98 19.86 11.15
CA ARG A 156 20.34 18.53 10.61
C ARG A 156 21.79 18.15 10.94
N ALA A 157 22.72 19.08 10.71
CA ALA A 157 24.15 18.82 10.97
C ALA A 157 24.41 18.55 12.46
N LYS A 158 23.84 19.39 13.33
CA LYS A 158 23.93 19.23 14.78
C LYS A 158 23.26 17.97 15.30
N ALA A 159 22.09 17.62 14.72
CA ALA A 159 21.39 16.40 15.08
C ALA A 159 22.20 15.14 14.73
N TYR A 160 22.81 15.13 13.54
CA TYR A 160 23.67 14.02 13.13
C TYR A 160 24.91 13.90 14.04
N GLU A 161 25.53 15.03 14.38
CA GLU A 161 26.67 15.06 15.32
C GLU A 161 26.26 14.52 16.70
N ALA A 162 25.11 14.95 17.21
CA ALA A 162 24.59 14.49 18.50
C ALA A 162 24.32 12.98 18.52
N ILE A 163 23.74 12.44 17.43
CA ILE A 163 23.50 10.99 17.31
C ILE A 163 24.82 10.20 17.31
N VAL A 164 25.83 10.69 16.58
CA VAL A 164 27.14 10.02 16.53
C VAL A 164 27.86 10.05 17.88
N LYS A 165 27.75 11.17 18.62
CA LYS A 165 28.34 11.34 19.96
C LYS A 165 27.55 10.69 21.08
N GLY A 166 26.27 10.37 20.86
CA GLY A 166 25.35 9.88 21.87
C GLY A 166 24.80 10.97 22.78
N ASP A 167 24.84 12.22 22.35
CA ASP A 167 24.31 13.38 23.06
C ASP A 167 22.81 13.59 22.79
N ASN A 168 22.17 14.45 23.59
CA ASN A 168 20.78 14.83 23.36
C ASN A 168 20.62 15.64 22.06
N LEU A 169 19.50 15.45 21.38
CA LEU A 169 19.19 16.21 20.17
C LEU A 169 19.09 17.71 20.45
N PRO A 170 19.58 18.56 19.52
CA PRO A 170 19.49 20.01 19.67
C PRO A 170 18.03 20.49 19.62
N LYS A 171 17.79 21.66 20.20
CA LYS A 171 16.48 22.32 20.04
C LYS A 171 16.26 22.66 18.57
N PRO A 172 15.05 22.39 18.03
CA PRO A 172 14.71 22.71 16.65
C PRO A 172 14.81 24.22 16.38
N GLY A 173 15.27 24.58 15.19
CA GLY A 173 15.31 25.96 14.69
C GLY A 173 14.05 26.32 13.89
N ILE A 174 14.22 27.27 12.97
CA ILE A 174 13.17 27.71 12.06
C ILE A 174 13.32 26.95 10.74
N PRO A 175 12.24 26.39 10.16
CA PRO A 175 12.27 25.74 8.86
C PRO A 175 12.71 26.71 7.75
N GLU A 176 13.54 26.26 6.80
CA GLU A 176 13.97 27.09 5.67
C GLU A 176 12.78 27.50 4.78
N ALA A 177 11.75 26.66 4.69
CA ALA A 177 10.52 27.01 4.01
C ALA A 177 9.86 28.29 4.58
N MET A 178 9.98 28.52 5.88
CA MET A 178 9.49 29.77 6.51
C MET A 178 10.33 30.99 6.06
N ASN A 179 11.64 30.84 5.93
CA ASN A 179 12.50 31.91 5.41
C ASN A 179 12.15 32.25 3.95
N VAL A 180 11.90 31.24 3.11
CA VAL A 180 11.44 31.43 1.73
C VAL A 180 10.13 32.20 1.72
N LEU A 181 9.14 31.82 2.52
CA LEU A 181 7.86 32.54 2.64
C LEU A 181 8.05 34.00 3.04
N LEU A 182 8.92 34.27 4.02
CA LEU A 182 9.21 35.64 4.46
C LEU A 182 9.85 36.46 3.35
N HIS A 183 10.73 35.87 2.56
CA HIS A 183 11.32 36.56 1.40
C HIS A 183 10.30 36.85 0.31
N GLU A 184 9.39 35.93 0.02
CA GLU A 184 8.30 36.13 -0.93
C GLU A 184 7.35 37.24 -0.48
N LEU A 185 6.96 37.25 0.81
CA LEU A 185 6.14 38.34 1.38
C LEU A 185 6.83 39.70 1.28
N ARG A 186 8.13 39.77 1.56
CA ARG A 186 8.93 40.98 1.39
C ARG A 186 8.99 41.43 -0.08
N GLY A 187 9.07 40.49 -1.01
CA GLY A 187 8.97 40.74 -2.45
C GLY A 187 7.63 41.40 -2.86
N LEU A 188 6.57 41.09 -2.13
CA LEU A 188 5.24 41.74 -2.26
C LEU A 188 5.13 43.06 -1.50
N ALA A 189 6.24 43.63 -1.03
CA ALA A 189 6.32 44.87 -0.25
C ALA A 189 5.67 44.80 1.15
N LEU A 190 5.47 43.57 1.69
CA LEU A 190 4.98 43.38 3.05
C LEU A 190 6.16 43.35 4.05
N SER A 191 6.11 44.11 5.12
CA SER A 191 7.12 44.07 6.18
C SER A 191 6.71 43.06 7.25
N VAL A 192 7.34 41.91 7.27
CA VAL A 192 7.11 40.86 8.26
C VAL A 192 8.37 40.69 9.10
N LYS A 193 8.24 40.75 10.43
CA LYS A 193 9.30 40.51 11.41
C LYS A 193 8.85 39.40 12.35
N LEU A 194 9.79 38.49 12.69
CA LEU A 194 9.62 37.50 13.75
C LEU A 194 10.15 38.12 15.04
N GLU A 195 9.36 38.09 16.10
CA GLU A 195 9.76 38.51 17.45
C GLU A 195 10.26 37.33 18.28
#